data_5838cd9ba64d7091877b9f5d8a25a546
#
_entry.id   5838cd9ba64d7091877b9f5d8a25a546
#
_cell.length_a   1.000
_cell.length_b   1.000
_cell.length_c   1.000
_cell.angle_alpha   90.00
_cell.angle_beta   90.00
_cell.angle_gamma   90.00
#
_symmetry.space_group_name_H-M   'P 1'
#
loop_
_entity.id
_entity.type
_entity.pdbx_description
1 polymer ?
#
loop_
_entity_poly.entity_id
_entity_poly.type
_entity_poly.pdbx_seq_one_letter_code
_entity_poly.pdbx_strand_id
1 'polypeptide(L)'
;MAITKVSDVPELLAQARQNPQQSFPAILKLATSEDPYEREVAATLLVEVSKKKPAEIVAEMIRWAENSNPNVRRTAGEGLRDVGRKQPELALPVIAKLKADRILYVKKSVANVLRNAGNYHPDFVLKVCADWAKGKNSDTAWIIKDALRKLKTSRPKEVAKIIASCK
;
A
#
# COMPACT_ATOMS: atom_id res chain seq x y z
N MET A 1 20.90 0.93 -19.75
CA MET A 1 21.21 1.47 -18.41
C MET A 1 20.24 0.86 -17.41
N ALA A 2 20.71 0.31 -16.31
CA ALA A 2 19.83 -0.30 -15.32
C ALA A 2 19.03 0.80 -14.57
N ILE A 3 17.73 0.59 -14.36
CA ILE A 3 16.85 1.50 -13.60
C ILE A 3 16.85 1.03 -12.15
N THR A 4 17.48 1.79 -11.28
CA THR A 4 17.63 1.43 -9.85
C THR A 4 17.03 2.46 -8.89
N LYS A 5 16.78 3.66 -9.34
CA LYS A 5 16.22 4.79 -8.57
C LYS A 5 15.43 5.73 -9.46
N VAL A 6 14.56 6.53 -8.87
CA VAL A 6 13.67 7.46 -9.62
C VAL A 6 14.44 8.49 -10.43
N SER A 7 15.64 8.87 -9.98
CA SER A 7 16.50 9.80 -10.75
C SER A 7 17.05 9.20 -12.07
N ASP A 8 16.89 7.90 -12.29
CA ASP A 8 17.28 7.24 -13.55
C ASP A 8 16.19 7.38 -14.64
N VAL A 9 15.01 7.88 -14.26
CA VAL A 9 13.84 8.09 -15.14
C VAL A 9 13.24 9.48 -15.00
N PRO A 10 14.05 10.55 -15.17
CA PRO A 10 13.61 11.93 -14.89
C PRO A 10 12.47 12.40 -15.79
N GLU A 11 12.45 11.98 -17.06
CA GLU A 11 11.37 12.33 -18.00
C GLU A 11 10.05 11.69 -17.57
N LEU A 12 10.08 10.42 -17.16
CA LEU A 12 8.88 9.72 -16.66
C LEU A 12 8.35 10.35 -15.38
N LEU A 13 9.24 10.78 -14.47
CA LEU A 13 8.84 11.49 -13.26
C LEU A 13 8.19 12.84 -13.59
N ALA A 14 8.77 13.61 -14.52
CA ALA A 14 8.22 14.89 -14.94
C ALA A 14 6.85 14.72 -15.60
N GLN A 15 6.72 13.76 -16.51
CA GLN A 15 5.46 13.43 -17.17
C GLN A 15 4.39 12.98 -16.15
N ALA A 16 4.77 12.10 -15.20
CA ALA A 16 3.85 11.60 -14.19
C ALA A 16 3.33 12.71 -13.26
N ARG A 17 4.16 13.70 -12.93
CA ARG A 17 3.74 14.88 -12.16
C ARG A 17 2.77 15.77 -12.93
N GLN A 18 2.95 15.91 -14.24
CA GLN A 18 2.08 16.74 -15.10
C GLN A 18 0.77 16.01 -15.41
N ASN A 19 0.86 14.79 -15.92
CA ASN A 19 -0.28 13.95 -16.32
C ASN A 19 -0.07 12.49 -15.90
N PRO A 20 -0.55 12.10 -14.71
CA PRO A 20 -0.40 10.73 -14.21
C PRO A 20 -0.96 9.68 -15.16
N GLN A 21 -2.13 9.94 -15.76
CA GLN A 21 -2.83 8.99 -16.63
C GLN A 21 -1.95 8.56 -17.82
N GLN A 22 -1.24 9.49 -18.43
CA GLN A 22 -0.34 9.20 -19.55
C GLN A 22 0.89 8.38 -19.12
N SER A 23 1.25 8.43 -17.85
CA SER A 23 2.43 7.76 -17.31
C SER A 23 2.15 6.37 -16.76
N PHE A 24 0.88 6.05 -16.43
CA PHE A 24 0.54 4.74 -15.85
C PHE A 24 1.00 3.54 -16.69
N PRO A 25 0.91 3.51 -18.03
CA PRO A 25 1.40 2.37 -18.81
C PRO A 25 2.91 2.13 -18.61
N ALA A 26 3.73 3.19 -18.60
CA ALA A 26 5.17 3.08 -18.38
C ALA A 26 5.50 2.65 -16.94
N ILE A 27 4.79 3.21 -15.95
CA ILE A 27 4.95 2.82 -14.53
C ILE A 27 4.49 1.37 -14.32
N LEU A 28 3.42 0.92 -14.98
CA LEU A 28 2.94 -0.45 -14.94
C LEU A 28 3.99 -1.43 -15.48
N LYS A 29 4.68 -1.06 -16.56
CA LYS A 29 5.79 -1.88 -17.11
C LYS A 29 6.88 -2.09 -16.07
N LEU A 30 7.28 -1.05 -15.34
CA LEU A 30 8.23 -1.18 -14.22
C LEU A 30 7.67 -2.03 -13.08
N ALA A 31 6.39 -1.87 -12.76
CA ALA A 31 5.73 -2.63 -11.70
C ALA A 31 5.64 -4.14 -12.00
N THR A 32 5.61 -4.54 -13.28
CA THR A 32 5.58 -5.94 -13.70
C THR A 32 6.96 -6.59 -13.78
N SER A 33 8.04 -5.80 -13.68
CA SER A 33 9.41 -6.28 -13.85
C SER A 33 9.79 -7.35 -12.83
N GLU A 34 10.62 -8.31 -13.24
CA GLU A 34 11.27 -9.27 -12.34
C GLU A 34 12.39 -8.61 -11.51
N ASP A 35 12.92 -7.46 -11.94
CA ASP A 35 13.90 -6.70 -11.17
C ASP A 35 13.24 -5.98 -9.99
N PRO A 36 13.64 -6.26 -8.74
CA PRO A 36 13.10 -5.59 -7.57
C PRO A 36 13.38 -4.08 -7.54
N TYR A 37 14.46 -3.62 -8.13
CA TYR A 37 14.79 -2.19 -8.20
C TYR A 37 13.80 -1.44 -9.10
N GLU A 38 13.47 -1.98 -10.28
CA GLU A 38 12.47 -1.37 -11.17
C GLU A 38 11.09 -1.28 -10.49
N ARG A 39 10.69 -2.33 -9.76
CA ARG A 39 9.43 -2.30 -8.99
C ARG A 39 9.43 -1.26 -7.88
N GLU A 40 10.56 -1.04 -7.21
CA GLU A 40 10.67 0.03 -6.20
C GLU A 40 10.64 1.42 -6.85
N VAL A 41 11.22 1.58 -8.02
CA VAL A 41 11.10 2.82 -8.82
C VAL A 41 9.64 3.09 -9.18
N ALA A 42 8.89 2.07 -9.64
CA ALA A 42 7.47 2.20 -9.92
C ALA A 42 6.69 2.70 -8.68
N ALA A 43 6.90 2.06 -7.53
CA ALA A 43 6.24 2.45 -6.29
C ALA A 43 6.62 3.87 -5.86
N THR A 44 7.88 4.26 -6.01
CA THR A 44 8.37 5.59 -5.65
C THR A 44 7.82 6.68 -6.57
N LEU A 45 7.67 6.42 -7.88
CA LEU A 45 7.01 7.33 -8.82
C LEU A 45 5.56 7.61 -8.38
N LEU A 46 4.81 6.56 -8.03
CA LEU A 46 3.43 6.69 -7.54
C LEU A 46 3.37 7.52 -6.25
N VAL A 47 4.29 7.28 -5.31
CA VAL A 47 4.39 8.07 -4.07
C VAL A 47 4.68 9.53 -4.36
N GLU A 48 5.63 9.82 -5.26
CA GLU A 48 5.97 11.21 -5.62
C GLU A 48 4.78 11.96 -6.23
N VAL A 49 4.04 11.31 -7.12
CA VAL A 49 2.84 11.90 -7.74
C VAL A 49 1.70 12.05 -6.72
N SER A 50 1.52 11.09 -5.85
CA SER A 50 0.44 11.09 -4.84
C SER A 50 0.53 12.28 -3.86
N LYS A 51 1.71 12.87 -3.68
CA LYS A 51 1.90 14.06 -2.84
C LYS A 51 1.05 15.25 -3.29
N LYS A 52 0.76 15.35 -4.59
CA LYS A 52 -0.04 16.45 -5.17
C LYS A 52 -1.35 15.99 -5.78
N LYS A 53 -1.43 14.72 -6.20
CA LYS A 53 -2.57 14.14 -6.93
C LYS A 53 -3.00 12.79 -6.32
N PRO A 54 -3.33 12.75 -5.01
CA PRO A 54 -3.62 11.49 -4.31
C PRO A 54 -4.84 10.77 -4.89
N ALA A 55 -5.91 11.48 -5.25
CA ALA A 55 -7.13 10.89 -5.78
C ALA A 55 -6.91 10.18 -7.13
N GLU A 56 -6.09 10.76 -8.01
CA GLU A 56 -5.78 10.16 -9.31
C GLU A 56 -4.98 8.86 -9.14
N ILE A 57 -4.01 8.86 -8.23
CA ILE A 57 -3.23 7.66 -7.89
C ILE A 57 -4.13 6.59 -7.29
N VAL A 58 -4.96 6.93 -6.33
CA VAL A 58 -5.89 5.97 -5.69
C VAL A 58 -6.84 5.35 -6.72
N ALA A 59 -7.40 6.13 -7.63
CA ALA A 59 -8.29 5.63 -8.68
C ALA A 59 -7.62 4.56 -9.55
N GLU A 60 -6.34 4.74 -9.90
CA GLU A 60 -5.60 3.74 -10.66
C GLU A 60 -5.19 2.54 -9.80
N MET A 61 -4.79 2.77 -8.56
CA MET A 61 -4.39 1.68 -7.65
C MET A 61 -5.55 0.75 -7.30
N ILE A 62 -6.79 1.22 -7.34
CA ILE A 62 -7.98 0.35 -7.23
C ILE A 62 -7.99 -0.71 -8.34
N ARG A 63 -7.64 -0.33 -9.58
CA ARG A 63 -7.53 -1.27 -10.71
C ARG A 63 -6.31 -2.19 -10.56
N TRP A 64 -5.16 -1.65 -10.14
CA TRP A 64 -3.95 -2.45 -9.95
C TRP A 64 -4.07 -3.46 -8.81
N ALA A 65 -4.89 -3.18 -7.82
CA ALA A 65 -5.19 -4.13 -6.75
C ALA A 65 -5.91 -5.41 -7.22
N GLU A 66 -6.54 -5.37 -8.41
CA GLU A 66 -7.22 -6.52 -9.03
C GLU A 66 -6.38 -7.19 -10.14
N ASN A 67 -5.14 -6.73 -10.35
CA ASN A 67 -4.27 -7.27 -11.40
C ASN A 67 -3.87 -8.73 -11.07
N SER A 68 -3.80 -9.56 -12.11
CA SER A 68 -3.36 -10.97 -11.97
C SER A 68 -1.90 -11.08 -11.50
N ASN A 69 -1.04 -10.13 -11.91
CA ASN A 69 0.37 -10.10 -11.50
C ASN A 69 0.51 -9.59 -10.05
N PRO A 70 1.04 -10.41 -9.13
CA PRO A 70 1.20 -10.01 -7.73
C PRO A 70 2.21 -8.87 -7.52
N ASN A 71 3.17 -8.66 -8.44
CA ASN A 71 4.09 -7.53 -8.38
C ASN A 71 3.33 -6.21 -8.57
N VAL A 72 2.34 -6.18 -9.46
CA VAL A 72 1.46 -5.03 -9.68
C VAL A 72 0.58 -4.77 -8.44
N ARG A 73 -0.02 -5.83 -7.87
CA ARG A 73 -0.81 -5.70 -6.63
C ARG A 73 0.04 -5.19 -5.45
N ARG A 74 1.28 -5.67 -5.32
CA ARG A 74 2.23 -5.12 -4.33
C ARG A 74 2.48 -3.63 -4.59
N THR A 75 2.74 -3.25 -5.84
CA THR A 75 3.03 -1.86 -6.20
C THR A 75 1.83 -0.96 -5.91
N ALA A 76 0.59 -1.46 -6.09
CA ALA A 76 -0.62 -0.73 -5.69
C ALA A 76 -0.62 -0.38 -4.19
N GLY A 77 -0.21 -1.31 -3.33
CA GLY A 77 -0.05 -1.04 -1.91
C GLY A 77 1.11 -0.07 -1.61
N GLU A 78 2.30 -0.36 -2.12
CA GLU A 78 3.50 0.45 -1.84
C GLU A 78 3.37 1.90 -2.36
N GLY A 79 2.71 2.13 -3.49
CA GLY A 79 2.45 3.47 -4.04
C GLY A 79 1.58 4.35 -3.15
N LEU A 80 0.87 3.76 -2.17
CA LEU A 80 0.02 4.47 -1.23
C LEU A 80 0.69 4.84 0.09
N ARG A 81 2.00 4.67 0.24
CA ARG A 81 2.72 4.93 1.50
C ARG A 81 2.49 6.35 2.05
N ASP A 82 2.51 7.36 1.20
CA ASP A 82 2.28 8.75 1.61
C ASP A 82 0.78 9.07 1.80
N VAL A 83 -0.07 8.55 0.93
CA VAL A 83 -1.53 8.69 1.05
C VAL A 83 -2.00 8.06 2.37
N GLY A 84 -1.58 6.83 2.66
CA GLY A 84 -1.94 6.14 3.91
C GLY A 84 -1.48 6.90 5.16
N ARG A 85 -0.34 7.58 5.10
CA ARG A 85 0.17 8.39 6.20
C ARG A 85 -0.64 9.67 6.43
N LYS A 86 -1.10 10.34 5.35
CA LYS A 86 -1.75 11.66 5.42
C LYS A 86 -3.28 11.58 5.39
N GLN A 87 -3.81 10.67 4.60
CA GLN A 87 -5.24 10.52 4.29
C GLN A 87 -5.60 9.03 4.22
N PRO A 88 -5.53 8.29 5.35
CA PRO A 88 -5.68 6.83 5.34
C PRO A 88 -7.05 6.37 4.85
N GLU A 89 -8.10 7.18 5.00
CA GLU A 89 -9.44 6.91 4.47
C GLU A 89 -9.42 6.78 2.94
N LEU A 90 -8.60 7.59 2.27
CA LEU A 90 -8.47 7.57 0.83
C LEU A 90 -7.72 6.32 0.33
N ALA A 91 -6.77 5.79 1.12
CA ALA A 91 -6.06 4.56 0.80
C ALA A 91 -6.90 3.28 1.08
N LEU A 92 -7.89 3.37 1.97
CA LEU A 92 -8.66 2.22 2.44
C LEU A 92 -9.31 1.38 1.32
N PRO A 93 -9.95 1.95 0.28
CA PRO A 93 -10.55 1.16 -0.79
C PRO A 93 -9.58 0.22 -1.50
N VAL A 94 -8.33 0.65 -1.69
CA VAL A 94 -7.28 -0.16 -2.33
C VAL A 94 -6.82 -1.28 -1.41
N ILE A 95 -6.41 -0.95 -0.17
CA ILE A 95 -5.89 -1.94 0.76
C ILE A 95 -6.97 -2.95 1.22
N ALA A 96 -8.25 -2.55 1.19
CA ALA A 96 -9.36 -3.46 1.48
C ALA A 96 -9.52 -4.55 0.40
N LYS A 97 -9.20 -4.25 -0.87
CA LYS A 97 -9.16 -5.27 -1.93
C LYS A 97 -8.03 -6.28 -1.73
N LEU A 98 -6.92 -5.83 -1.14
CA LEU A 98 -5.71 -6.62 -0.92
C LEU A 98 -5.66 -7.35 0.44
N LYS A 99 -6.62 -7.11 1.33
CA LYS A 99 -6.58 -7.60 2.73
C LYS A 99 -6.55 -9.12 2.90
N ALA A 100 -6.98 -9.86 1.88
CA ALA A 100 -6.98 -11.33 1.87
C ALA A 100 -6.03 -11.92 0.81
N ASP A 101 -5.08 -11.14 0.31
CA ASP A 101 -4.10 -11.61 -0.65
C ASP A 101 -3.19 -12.68 -0.02
N ARG A 102 -2.96 -13.77 -0.74
CA ARG A 102 -2.15 -14.90 -0.25
C ARG A 102 -0.65 -14.67 -0.39
N ILE A 103 -0.25 -13.75 -1.25
CA ILE A 103 1.16 -13.50 -1.56
C ILE A 103 1.79 -12.64 -0.48
N LEU A 104 2.85 -13.15 0.14
CA LEU A 104 3.48 -12.54 1.31
C LEU A 104 3.92 -11.09 1.09
N TYR A 105 4.54 -10.77 -0.03
CA TYR A 105 5.01 -9.42 -0.28
C TYR A 105 3.86 -8.44 -0.61
N VAL A 106 2.71 -8.92 -1.09
CA VAL A 106 1.48 -8.11 -1.20
C VAL A 106 0.92 -7.84 0.21
N LYS A 107 0.81 -8.86 1.06
CA LYS A 107 0.41 -8.67 2.47
C LYS A 107 1.29 -7.65 3.20
N LYS A 108 2.62 -7.72 2.99
CA LYS A 108 3.57 -6.77 3.56
C LYS A 108 3.30 -5.34 3.11
N SER A 109 2.93 -5.11 1.85
CA SER A 109 2.61 -3.76 1.36
C SER A 109 1.37 -3.18 2.06
N VAL A 110 0.32 -3.98 2.23
CA VAL A 110 -0.90 -3.58 2.96
C VAL A 110 -0.59 -3.25 4.42
N ALA A 111 0.13 -4.16 5.10
CA ALA A 111 0.53 -3.94 6.49
C ALA A 111 1.41 -2.70 6.65
N ASN A 112 2.25 -2.40 5.66
CA ASN A 112 3.11 -1.21 5.66
C ASN A 112 2.29 0.09 5.58
N VAL A 113 1.27 0.15 4.72
CA VAL A 113 0.35 1.30 4.65
C VAL A 113 -0.33 1.53 5.98
N LEU A 114 -0.94 0.50 6.57
CA LEU A 114 -1.61 0.60 7.88
C LEU A 114 -0.64 0.96 9.01
N ARG A 115 0.56 0.37 9.03
CA ARG A 115 1.57 0.67 10.05
C ARG A 115 2.06 2.11 9.99
N ASN A 116 2.24 2.66 8.78
CA ASN A 116 2.61 4.05 8.59
C ASN A 116 1.46 4.99 8.97
N ALA A 117 0.22 4.65 8.61
CA ALA A 117 -0.97 5.37 9.05
C ALA A 117 -1.09 5.38 10.58
N GLY A 118 -0.80 4.27 11.24
CA GLY A 118 -0.90 4.12 12.71
C GLY A 118 -0.02 5.08 13.52
N ASN A 119 1.05 5.61 12.92
CA ASN A 119 1.88 6.62 13.60
C ASN A 119 1.16 7.97 13.76
N TYR A 120 0.17 8.28 12.93
CA TYR A 120 -0.55 9.56 12.89
C TYR A 120 -2.05 9.42 13.12
N HIS A 121 -2.61 8.27 12.80
CA HIS A 121 -4.05 7.96 12.85
C HIS A 121 -4.30 6.62 13.56
N PRO A 122 -3.86 6.44 14.82
CA PRO A 122 -3.94 5.15 15.51
C PRO A 122 -5.37 4.63 15.66
N ASP A 123 -6.35 5.50 15.96
CA ASP A 123 -7.74 5.11 16.13
C ASP A 123 -8.37 4.59 14.84
N PHE A 124 -8.04 5.23 13.70
CA PHE A 124 -8.45 4.75 12.37
C PHE A 124 -7.92 3.33 12.11
N VAL A 125 -6.62 3.11 12.33
CA VAL A 125 -6.00 1.80 12.08
C VAL A 125 -6.57 0.72 13.00
N LEU A 126 -6.77 1.02 14.29
CA LEU A 126 -7.40 0.10 15.24
C LEU A 126 -8.80 -0.27 14.81
N LYS A 127 -9.62 0.70 14.37
CA LYS A 127 -10.96 0.46 13.85
C LYS A 127 -10.95 -0.45 12.62
N VAL A 128 -10.13 -0.15 11.62
CA VAL A 128 -9.99 -0.96 10.40
C VAL A 128 -9.57 -2.39 10.73
N CYS A 129 -8.56 -2.55 11.58
CA CYS A 129 -8.07 -3.87 11.97
C CYS A 129 -9.13 -4.65 12.78
N ALA A 130 -9.89 -4.00 13.66
CA ALA A 130 -10.98 -4.62 14.41
C ALA A 130 -12.11 -5.11 13.48
N ASP A 131 -12.46 -4.31 12.48
CA ASP A 131 -13.47 -4.68 11.49
C ASP A 131 -12.99 -5.85 10.61
N TRP A 132 -11.75 -5.82 10.17
CA TRP A 132 -11.18 -6.89 9.37
C TRP A 132 -11.02 -8.21 10.13
N ALA A 133 -10.74 -8.17 11.43
CA ALA A 133 -10.61 -9.36 12.28
C ALA A 133 -11.91 -10.19 12.33
N LYS A 134 -13.08 -9.56 12.18
CA LYS A 134 -14.38 -10.25 12.15
C LYS A 134 -14.51 -11.27 11.04
N GLY A 135 -13.79 -11.08 9.93
CA GLY A 135 -13.82 -12.00 8.78
C GLY A 135 -13.08 -13.33 8.98
N LYS A 136 -12.31 -13.49 10.07
CA LYS A 136 -11.57 -14.71 10.44
C LYS A 136 -10.74 -15.33 9.31
N ASN A 137 -10.19 -14.49 8.44
CA ASN A 137 -9.32 -14.91 7.34
C ASN A 137 -7.87 -14.90 7.82
N SER A 138 -7.12 -16.00 7.58
CA SER A 138 -5.73 -16.16 8.06
C SER A 138 -4.75 -15.16 7.44
N ASP A 139 -4.91 -14.83 6.16
CA ASP A 139 -4.06 -13.85 5.48
C ASP A 139 -4.31 -12.44 6.01
N THR A 140 -5.58 -12.09 6.21
CA THR A 140 -5.98 -10.84 6.87
C THR A 140 -5.45 -10.77 8.31
N ALA A 141 -5.52 -11.86 9.06
CA ALA A 141 -4.98 -11.93 10.42
C ALA A 141 -3.47 -11.68 10.46
N TRP A 142 -2.74 -12.19 9.46
CA TRP A 142 -1.32 -11.91 9.31
C TRP A 142 -1.05 -10.41 9.10
N ILE A 143 -1.82 -9.79 8.19
CA ILE A 143 -1.72 -8.34 7.90
C ILE A 143 -1.98 -7.52 9.17
N ILE A 144 -3.05 -7.83 9.91
CA ILE A 144 -3.43 -7.15 11.15
C ILE A 144 -2.29 -7.21 12.17
N LYS A 145 -1.71 -8.40 12.39
CA LYS A 145 -0.60 -8.58 13.35
C LYS A 145 0.62 -7.74 12.98
N ASP A 146 1.00 -7.69 11.71
CA ASP A 146 2.14 -6.92 11.25
C ASP A 146 1.85 -5.40 11.27
N ALA A 147 0.65 -4.98 10.88
CA ALA A 147 0.22 -3.59 10.90
C ALA A 147 0.23 -3.00 12.32
N LEU A 148 -0.25 -3.77 13.31
CA LEU A 148 -0.40 -3.32 14.70
C LEU A 148 0.87 -3.43 15.54
N ARG A 149 1.97 -4.00 15.02
CA ARG A 149 3.17 -4.28 15.83
C ARG A 149 3.76 -3.06 16.53
N LYS A 150 3.68 -1.86 15.93
CA LYS A 150 4.14 -0.62 16.57
C LYS A 150 3.16 -0.09 17.61
N LEU A 151 1.86 -0.29 17.39
CA LEU A 151 0.81 0.16 18.31
C LEU A 151 0.74 -0.69 19.60
N LYS A 152 1.39 -1.86 19.63
CA LYS A 152 1.48 -2.68 20.85
C LYS A 152 2.05 -1.92 22.06
N THR A 153 2.95 -0.99 21.84
CA THR A 153 3.56 -0.19 22.92
C THR A 153 2.63 0.88 23.44
N SER A 154 1.94 1.61 22.54
CA SER A 154 1.08 2.74 22.92
C SER A 154 -0.37 2.37 23.23
N ARG A 155 -0.86 1.27 22.64
CA ARG A 155 -2.27 0.80 22.73
C ARG A 155 -2.34 -0.71 23.01
N PRO A 156 -1.67 -1.23 24.07
CA PRO A 156 -1.50 -2.68 24.28
C PRO A 156 -2.81 -3.44 24.47
N LYS A 157 -3.78 -2.89 25.22
CA LYS A 157 -5.06 -3.54 25.51
C LYS A 157 -5.93 -3.68 24.24
N GLU A 158 -6.02 -2.63 23.44
CA GLU A 158 -6.81 -2.62 22.21
C GLU A 158 -6.21 -3.57 21.16
N VAL A 159 -4.89 -3.53 21.00
CA VAL A 159 -4.18 -4.43 20.09
C VAL A 159 -4.34 -5.89 20.51
N ALA A 160 -4.23 -6.21 21.81
CA ALA A 160 -4.42 -7.57 22.31
C ALA A 160 -5.84 -8.07 22.01
N LYS A 161 -6.86 -7.24 22.23
CA LYS A 161 -8.26 -7.56 21.92
C LYS A 161 -8.47 -7.86 20.44
N ILE A 162 -7.92 -7.03 19.54
CA ILE A 162 -8.05 -7.22 18.09
C ILE A 162 -7.35 -8.52 17.66
N ILE A 163 -6.13 -8.78 18.14
CA ILE A 163 -5.38 -10.01 17.80
C ILE A 163 -6.12 -11.25 18.29
N ALA A 164 -6.74 -11.20 19.48
CA ALA A 164 -7.56 -12.32 19.98
C ALA A 164 -8.78 -12.61 19.08
N SER A 165 -9.36 -11.57 18.47
CA SER A 165 -10.49 -11.71 17.55
C SER A 165 -10.12 -12.28 16.17
N CYS A 166 -8.84 -12.37 15.84
CA CYS A 166 -8.35 -12.97 14.59
C CYS A 166 -8.35 -14.51 14.58
N LYS A 167 -8.70 -15.16 15.69
CA LYS A 167 -8.71 -16.63 15.86
C LYS A 167 -10.00 -17.25 15.37
#